data_89f804eabc5ca139507f2f5f4dc7bedc
#
_entry.id   89f804eabc5ca139507f2f5f4dc7bedc
#
_cell.length_a   1.000
_cell.length_b   1.000
_cell.length_c   1.000
_cell.angle_alpha   90.00
_cell.angle_beta   90.00
_cell.angle_gamma   90.00
#
_symmetry.space_group_name_H-M   'P 1'
#
loop_
_entity.id
_entity.type
_entity.pdbx_description
1 polymer ?
#
loop_
_entity_poly.entity_id
_entity_poly.type
_entity_poly.pdbx_seq_one_letter_code
_entity_poly.pdbx_strand_id
1 'polypeptide(L)'
;QGNFTTAERFDPATNRWESLPDMAKARGGIAAATVGDDVVVLGGEESAGTIESVEAYHLAAGRWRALPDLPTPRHGLGAVADRGRIYAIEGGTSPGFSFSRTVEALVARRASSS
;
A
#
# COMPACT_ATOMS: atom_id res chain seq x y z
N GLN A 1 -20.99 -2.39 3.02
CA GLN A 1 -19.96 -2.01 3.64
C GLN A 1 -19.02 -1.38 2.75
N GLY A 2 -18.44 -0.40 3.03
CA GLY A 2 -17.46 0.27 2.27
C GLY A 2 -16.07 -0.08 2.72
N ASN A 3 -15.10 0.37 1.97
CA ASN A 3 -13.72 0.29 2.37
C ASN A 3 -13.41 1.44 3.30
N PHE A 4 -12.24 1.36 3.94
CA PHE A 4 -11.84 2.37 4.90
C PHE A 4 -10.57 3.08 4.45
N THR A 5 -10.42 4.34 4.87
CA THR A 5 -9.19 5.08 4.71
C THR A 5 -8.35 5.03 5.98
N THR A 6 -8.88 4.44 7.04
CA THR A 6 -8.22 4.50 8.35
C THR A 6 -6.97 3.63 8.41
N ALA A 7 -6.01 4.08 9.16
CA ALA A 7 -4.79 3.34 9.42
C ALA A 7 -4.46 3.47 10.91
N GLU A 8 -3.92 2.41 11.49
CA GLU A 8 -3.60 2.37 12.91
C GLU A 8 -2.26 1.71 13.11
N ARG A 9 -1.60 2.08 14.18
CA ARG A 9 -0.30 1.54 14.52
C ARG A 9 -0.33 1.00 15.94
N PHE A 10 0.23 -0.19 16.14
CA PHE A 10 0.34 -0.76 17.47
C PHE A 10 1.76 -0.55 18.00
N ASP A 11 1.87 -0.03 19.21
CA ASP A 11 3.15 0.17 19.85
C ASP A 11 3.31 -0.88 20.97
N PRO A 12 4.18 -1.88 20.78
CA PRO A 12 4.33 -2.91 21.79
C PRO A 12 4.96 -2.40 23.09
N ALA A 13 5.68 -1.28 23.04
CA ALA A 13 6.28 -0.73 24.25
C ALA A 13 5.23 -0.19 25.21
N THR A 14 4.16 0.39 24.67
CA THR A 14 3.08 0.92 25.50
C THR A 14 1.85 0.03 25.48
N ASN A 15 1.84 -0.99 24.62
CA ASN A 15 0.72 -1.91 24.44
C ASN A 15 -0.54 -1.16 24.00
N ARG A 16 -0.38 -0.14 23.16
CA ARG A 16 -1.50 0.68 22.71
C ARG A 16 -1.53 0.82 21.22
N TRP A 17 -2.74 0.99 20.68
CA TRP A 17 -2.98 1.34 19.29
C TRP A 17 -3.11 2.86 19.17
N GLU A 18 -2.60 3.41 18.09
CA GLU A 18 -2.77 4.83 17.80
C GLU A 18 -3.32 4.96 16.39
N SER A 19 -4.18 5.94 16.20
CA SER A 19 -4.67 6.25 14.87
C SER A 19 -3.60 7.05 14.12
N LEU A 20 -3.44 6.73 12.86
CA LEU A 20 -2.60 7.50 11.95
C LEU A 20 -3.49 8.37 11.08
N PRO A 21 -2.91 9.34 10.36
CA PRO A 21 -3.70 10.08 9.36
C PRO A 21 -4.30 9.13 8.35
N ASP A 22 -5.46 9.47 7.83
CA ASP A 22 -6.13 8.63 6.84
C ASP A 22 -5.36 8.57 5.54
N MET A 23 -5.42 7.42 4.87
CA MET A 23 -4.94 7.30 3.50
C MET A 23 -5.80 8.18 2.59
N ALA A 24 -5.25 8.56 1.46
CA ALA A 24 -6.01 9.35 0.50
C ALA A 24 -7.15 8.55 -0.12
N LYS A 25 -7.02 7.23 -0.16
CA LYS A 25 -7.99 6.40 -0.84
C LYS A 25 -8.45 5.27 0.06
N ALA A 26 -9.76 5.03 0.09
CA ALA A 26 -10.31 3.87 0.79
C ALA A 26 -10.04 2.61 -0.05
N ARG A 27 -9.54 1.57 0.57
CA ARG A 27 -9.10 0.38 -0.15
C ARG A 27 -9.53 -0.88 0.56
N GLY A 28 -9.87 -1.91 -0.24
CA GLY A 28 -10.05 -3.25 0.27
C GLY A 28 -9.09 -4.17 -0.47
N GLY A 29 -8.64 -5.25 0.17
CA GLY A 29 -7.78 -6.23 -0.50
C GLY A 29 -6.42 -5.68 -0.88
N ILE A 30 -5.80 -4.94 0.03
CA ILE A 30 -4.53 -4.27 -0.24
C ILE A 30 -3.33 -5.16 0.06
N ALA A 31 -2.17 -4.68 -0.32
CA ALA A 31 -0.91 -5.21 0.15
C ALA A 31 -0.08 -4.07 0.71
N ALA A 32 0.87 -4.39 1.56
CA ALA A 32 1.75 -3.38 2.13
C ALA A 32 3.15 -3.96 2.33
N ALA A 33 4.13 -3.10 2.28
CA ALA A 33 5.53 -3.48 2.53
C ALA A 33 6.25 -2.27 3.10
N THR A 34 7.36 -2.52 3.78
CA THR A 34 8.15 -1.42 4.35
C THR A 34 9.44 -1.25 3.59
N VAL A 35 9.80 -0.01 3.34
CA VAL A 35 11.08 0.34 2.72
C VAL A 35 11.65 1.50 3.51
N GLY A 36 12.75 1.26 4.22
CA GLY A 36 13.32 2.29 5.08
C GLY A 36 12.31 2.73 6.12
N ASP A 37 12.03 4.01 6.16
CA ASP A 37 11.06 4.56 7.10
C ASP A 37 9.69 4.75 6.48
N ASP A 38 9.41 4.10 5.37
CA ASP A 38 8.12 4.21 4.71
C ASP A 38 7.35 2.90 4.83
N VAL A 39 6.05 3.03 5.10
CA VAL A 39 5.11 1.91 4.96
C VAL A 39 4.35 2.18 3.67
N VAL A 40 4.51 1.30 2.70
CA VAL A 40 3.94 1.49 1.38
C VAL A 40 2.71 0.61 1.23
N VAL A 41 1.60 1.22 0.83
CA VAL A 41 0.32 0.52 0.64
C VAL A 41 -0.01 0.57 -0.84
N LEU A 42 -0.32 -0.57 -1.39
CA LEU A 42 -0.55 -0.65 -2.83
C LEU A 42 -1.82 -1.42 -3.17
N GLY A 43 -2.45 -0.97 -4.23
CA GLY A 43 -3.55 -1.69 -4.84
C GLY A 43 -4.81 -1.72 -4.01
N GLY A 44 -5.59 -2.75 -4.25
CA GLY A 44 -6.86 -2.93 -3.61
C GLY A 44 -8.00 -2.79 -4.59
N GLU A 45 -9.23 -2.81 -4.07
CA GLU A 45 -10.40 -2.65 -4.92
C GLU A 45 -11.40 -1.70 -4.29
N GLU A 46 -12.21 -1.12 -5.12
CA GLU A 46 -13.34 -0.30 -4.75
C GLU A 46 -14.47 -0.63 -5.70
N SER A 47 -15.65 -0.04 -5.50
CA SER A 47 -16.79 -0.40 -6.35
C SER A 47 -16.56 -0.09 -7.82
N ALA A 48 -15.71 0.90 -8.12
CA ALA A 48 -15.43 1.25 -9.52
C ALA A 48 -14.42 0.32 -10.18
N GLY A 49 -13.69 -0.48 -9.43
CA GLY A 49 -12.70 -1.38 -10.02
C GLY A 49 -11.52 -1.61 -9.09
N THR A 50 -10.44 -2.07 -9.67
CA THR A 50 -9.20 -2.25 -8.91
C THR A 50 -8.44 -0.95 -8.86
N ILE A 51 -7.66 -0.79 -7.81
CA ILE A 51 -6.98 0.48 -7.51
C ILE A 51 -5.53 0.40 -7.98
N GLU A 52 -5.11 1.41 -8.73
CA GLU A 52 -3.73 1.45 -9.21
C GLU A 52 -2.84 2.30 -8.32
N SER A 53 -3.41 3.16 -7.50
CA SER A 53 -2.58 4.11 -6.74
C SER A 53 -1.81 3.44 -5.62
N VAL A 54 -0.67 4.03 -5.30
CA VAL A 54 0.25 3.56 -4.28
C VAL A 54 0.52 4.74 -3.35
N GLU A 55 0.46 4.49 -2.06
CA GLU A 55 0.70 5.54 -1.06
C GLU A 55 1.76 5.08 -0.08
N ALA A 56 2.55 6.01 0.41
CA ALA A 56 3.57 5.72 1.40
C ALA A 56 3.37 6.60 2.62
N TYR A 57 3.38 5.97 3.79
CA TYR A 57 3.34 6.69 5.05
C TYR A 57 4.78 6.80 5.55
N HIS A 58 5.28 8.02 5.70
CA HIS A 58 6.63 8.23 6.17
C HIS A 58 6.60 8.36 7.69
N LEU A 59 7.22 7.43 8.39
CA LEU A 59 7.12 7.36 9.84
C LEU A 59 7.64 8.61 10.53
N ALA A 60 8.75 9.15 10.07
CA ALA A 60 9.32 10.32 10.71
C ALA A 60 8.51 11.58 10.45
N ALA A 61 7.98 11.74 9.25
CA ALA A 61 7.21 12.93 8.91
C ALA A 61 5.75 12.83 9.37
N GLY A 62 5.26 11.63 9.59
CA GLY A 62 3.89 11.45 10.06
C GLY A 62 2.84 11.76 9.03
N ARG A 63 3.11 11.51 7.76
CA ARG A 63 2.12 11.80 6.72
C ARG A 63 2.29 10.91 5.51
N TRP A 64 1.22 10.84 4.73
CA TRP A 64 1.14 10.04 3.51
C TRP A 64 1.59 10.86 2.30
N ARG A 65 2.13 10.18 1.31
CA ARG A 65 2.42 10.78 0.03
C ARG A 65 2.16 9.76 -1.07
N ALA A 66 1.88 10.25 -2.26
CA ALA A 66 1.65 9.37 -3.39
C ALA A 66 2.97 8.88 -3.98
N LEU A 67 2.99 7.64 -4.40
CA LEU A 67 4.08 7.06 -5.18
C LEU A 67 3.54 6.76 -6.57
N PRO A 68 4.39 6.40 -7.53
CA PRO A 68 3.91 6.04 -8.86
C PRO A 68 2.89 4.91 -8.82
N ASP A 69 1.89 4.97 -9.68
CA ASP A 69 0.85 3.97 -9.74
C ASP A 69 1.37 2.61 -10.16
N LEU A 70 0.65 1.56 -9.75
CA LEU A 70 0.91 0.23 -10.28
C LEU A 70 0.64 0.23 -11.78
N PRO A 71 1.53 -0.35 -12.59
CA PRO A 71 1.23 -0.49 -14.02
C PRO A 71 0.00 -1.36 -14.26
N THR A 72 -0.24 -2.33 -13.42
CA THR A 72 -1.41 -3.19 -13.50
C THR A 72 -2.18 -3.07 -12.18
N PRO A 73 -3.32 -2.38 -12.17
CA PRO A 73 -4.13 -2.29 -10.94
C PRO A 73 -4.56 -3.67 -10.50
N ARG A 74 -4.52 -3.93 -9.20
CA ARG A 74 -4.84 -5.27 -8.69
C ARG A 74 -5.21 -5.22 -7.22
N HIS A 75 -5.94 -6.25 -6.79
CA HIS A 75 -6.28 -6.43 -5.38
C HIS A 75 -5.94 -7.85 -4.96
N GLY A 76 -5.87 -8.08 -3.66
CA GLY A 76 -5.53 -9.42 -3.16
C GLY A 76 -4.14 -9.85 -3.56
N LEU A 77 -3.25 -8.90 -3.73
CA LEU A 77 -1.90 -9.15 -4.20
C LEU A 77 -0.95 -9.37 -3.04
N GLY A 78 0.24 -9.84 -3.34
CA GLY A 78 1.33 -9.86 -2.39
C GLY A 78 2.29 -8.72 -2.65
N ALA A 79 2.99 -8.29 -1.62
CA ALA A 79 4.01 -7.28 -1.78
C ALA A 79 5.21 -7.63 -0.91
N VAL A 80 6.40 -7.46 -1.47
CA VAL A 80 7.64 -7.64 -0.72
C VAL A 80 8.57 -6.51 -1.09
N ALA A 81 9.41 -6.15 -0.14
CA ALA A 81 10.43 -5.13 -0.38
C ALA A 81 11.80 -5.77 -0.29
N ASP A 82 12.68 -5.38 -1.20
CA ASP A 82 14.05 -5.85 -1.21
C ASP A 82 14.91 -4.78 -1.86
N ARG A 83 15.93 -4.32 -1.14
CA ARG A 83 16.93 -3.39 -1.67
C ARG A 83 16.29 -2.14 -2.28
N GLY A 84 15.31 -1.58 -1.59
CA GLY A 84 14.65 -0.36 -2.03
C GLY A 84 13.62 -0.53 -3.12
N ARG A 85 13.33 -1.77 -3.51
CA ARG A 85 12.29 -2.05 -4.49
C ARG A 85 11.13 -2.76 -3.84
N ILE A 86 9.95 -2.51 -4.35
CA ILE A 86 8.74 -3.20 -3.90
C ILE A 86 8.22 -4.00 -5.08
N TYR A 87 7.99 -5.27 -4.84
CA TYR A 87 7.49 -6.18 -5.86
C TYR A 87 6.02 -6.44 -5.59
N ALA A 88 5.18 -6.21 -6.59
CA ALA A 88 3.76 -6.52 -6.51
C ALA A 88 3.53 -7.82 -7.29
N ILE A 89 2.97 -8.80 -6.64
CA ILE A 89 2.92 -10.16 -7.17
C ILE A 89 1.49 -10.67 -7.19
N GLU A 90 1.05 -11.10 -8.35
CA GLU A 90 -0.26 -11.73 -8.54
C GLU A 90 -1.41 -10.81 -8.18
N GLY A 91 -2.48 -11.38 -7.68
CA GLY A 91 -3.70 -10.65 -7.37
C GLY A 91 -4.64 -10.60 -8.55
N GLY A 92 -5.82 -10.06 -8.33
CA GLY A 92 -6.82 -9.95 -9.38
C GLY A 92 -6.82 -8.58 -10.00
N THR A 93 -7.13 -8.52 -11.29
CA THR A 93 -7.16 -7.26 -12.01
C THR A 93 -8.56 -6.67 -12.13
N SER A 94 -9.57 -7.37 -11.63
CA SER A 94 -10.92 -6.83 -11.53
C SER A 94 -11.50 -7.23 -10.19
N PRO A 95 -12.52 -6.51 -9.70
CA PRO A 95 -13.07 -6.79 -8.38
C PRO A 95 -13.61 -8.21 -8.28
N GLY A 96 -13.59 -8.76 -7.07
CA GLY A 96 -14.08 -10.10 -6.81
C GLY A 96 -13.01 -11.13 -7.06
N PHE A 97 -13.42 -12.29 -7.60
CA PHE A 97 -12.49 -13.38 -7.82
C PHE A 97 -11.88 -13.28 -9.20
N SER A 98 -10.71 -12.76 -9.28
CA SER A 98 -9.95 -12.72 -10.52
C SER A 98 -8.49 -12.97 -10.19
N PHE A 99 -7.69 -13.33 -11.19
CA PHE A 99 -6.31 -13.72 -10.97
C PHE A 99 -5.40 -13.14 -12.03
N SER A 100 -4.13 -12.99 -11.66
CA SER A 100 -3.12 -12.49 -12.57
C SER A 100 -1.81 -13.17 -12.21
N ARG A 101 -0.92 -13.34 -13.19
CA ARG A 101 0.41 -13.87 -12.93
C ARG A 101 1.48 -12.80 -13.03
N THR A 102 1.08 -11.56 -13.12
CA THR A 102 2.06 -10.50 -13.33
C THR A 102 2.85 -10.22 -12.06
N VAL A 103 4.11 -9.87 -12.26
CA VAL A 103 4.99 -9.42 -11.19
C VAL A 103 5.58 -8.10 -11.66
N GLU A 104 5.45 -7.08 -10.83
CA GLU A 104 5.93 -5.76 -11.17
C GLU A 104 6.73 -5.20 -10.01
N ALA A 105 7.68 -4.35 -10.31
CA ALA A 105 8.52 -3.78 -9.28
C ALA A 105 8.48 -2.26 -9.32
N LEU A 106 8.44 -1.65 -8.17
CA LEU A 106 8.52 -0.22 -8.00
C LEU A 106 9.78 0.11 -7.24
N VAL A 107 10.55 1.06 -7.73
CA VAL A 107 11.70 1.55 -7.00
C VAL A 107 11.22 2.67 -6.10
N ALA A 108 11.24 2.42 -4.79
CA ALA A 108 10.81 3.42 -3.84
C ALA A 108 12.01 4.22 -3.40
N ARG A 109 11.97 5.51 -3.62
CA ARG A 109 13.04 6.37 -3.17
C ARG A 109 12.70 6.93 -1.83
N ARG A 110 13.74 7.11 -1.01
CA ARG A 110 13.50 7.68 0.29
C ARG A 110 12.96 9.06 0.16
N ALA A 111 12.09 9.36 1.06
CA ALA A 111 11.43 10.61 1.04
C ALA A 111 12.40 11.69 1.10
N SER A 112 13.45 11.73 1.78
CA SER A 112 14.12 12.83 1.94
C SER A 112 15.26 12.68 1.55
N SER A 113 15.46 12.06 0.89
CA SER A 113 16.55 12.14 0.65
C SER A 113 16.88 13.36 0.73
N SER A 114 16.33 13.93 0.91
CA SER A 114 16.71 15.09 1.21
C SER A 114 16.66 15.43 2.27
#